data_3e42f6f158fc7f03914b7239805fac59
#
_entry.id   3e42f6f158fc7f03914b7239805fac59
#
_cell.length_a   1.000
_cell.length_b   1.000
_cell.length_c   1.000
_cell.angle_alpha   90.00
_cell.angle_beta   90.00
_cell.angle_gamma   90.00
#
_symmetry.space_group_name_H-M   'P 1'
#
loop_
_entity.id
_entity.type
_entity.pdbx_description
1 polymer ?
#
loop_
_entity_poly.entity_id
_entity_poly.type
_entity_poly.pdbx_seq_one_letter_code
_entity_poly.pdbx_strand_id
1 'polypeptide(L)'
;YRGIGEFHLSSGDAENEWVRKTVDFAVANNLYLHAHADDVAIEILMRHNPKAQIIWAHTGFGLSGDRVAAMLAKYPKLWGELSYRSGITEGGGKLTPEWRALFERYPDRFLLGSDTWVPERWASYGEIMAGYRAWLSQLPPKAAAQIAHGNARALFADRR
;
A
#
# COMPACT_ATOMS: atom_id res chain seq x y z
N TYR A 1 7.18 2.52 18.33
CA TYR A 1 6.23 2.71 17.22
C TYR A 1 7.00 2.77 15.90
N ARG A 2 6.37 2.30 14.79
CA ARG A 2 6.97 2.30 13.46
C ARG A 2 6.22 3.21 12.49
N GLY A 3 4.99 3.59 12.83
CA GLY A 3 4.15 4.41 11.98
C GLY A 3 2.98 5.02 12.73
N ILE A 4 2.26 5.87 12.01
CA ILE A 4 1.01 6.52 12.40
C ILE A 4 -0.05 6.03 11.42
N GLY A 5 -1.17 5.54 11.91
CA GLY A 5 -2.29 5.05 11.10
C GLY A 5 -2.80 3.69 11.56
N GLU A 6 -3.76 3.13 10.88
CA GLU A 6 -4.35 3.66 9.65
C GLU A 6 -5.23 4.86 9.96
N PHE A 7 -5.12 5.93 9.16
CA PHE A 7 -5.99 7.10 9.26
C PHE A 7 -6.67 7.36 7.91
N HIS A 8 -7.92 7.83 7.96
CA HIS A 8 -8.71 8.17 6.77
C HIS A 8 -8.50 9.63 6.42
N LEU A 9 -8.24 9.91 5.15
CA LEU A 9 -7.98 11.26 4.66
C LEU A 9 -8.53 11.43 3.24
N SER A 10 -9.35 12.45 3.04
CA SER A 10 -9.77 12.90 1.72
C SER A 10 -8.84 13.99 1.18
N SER A 11 -8.87 14.20 -0.14
CA SER A 11 -8.14 15.30 -0.77
C SER A 11 -8.55 16.67 -0.22
N GLY A 12 -9.83 16.84 0.18
CA GLY A 12 -10.33 18.08 0.78
C GLY A 12 -9.72 18.42 2.14
N ASP A 13 -9.29 17.41 2.89
CA ASP A 13 -8.73 17.57 4.24
C ASP A 13 -7.19 17.54 4.25
N ALA A 14 -6.57 17.10 3.16
CA ALA A 14 -5.14 16.82 3.10
C ALA A 14 -4.25 18.07 3.30
N GLU A 15 -4.78 19.26 3.05
CA GLU A 15 -4.06 20.53 3.27
C GLU A 15 -4.25 21.11 4.67
N ASN A 16 -5.01 20.44 5.55
CA ASN A 16 -5.23 20.87 6.92
C ASN A 16 -3.91 21.00 7.68
N GLU A 17 -3.81 22.03 8.52
CA GLU A 17 -2.61 22.31 9.33
C GLU A 17 -2.18 21.12 10.20
N TRP A 18 -3.13 20.42 10.81
CA TRP A 18 -2.84 19.28 11.67
C TRP A 18 -2.33 18.06 10.88
N VAL A 19 -2.83 17.88 9.66
CA VAL A 19 -2.31 16.86 8.74
C VAL A 19 -0.86 17.17 8.38
N ARG A 20 -0.55 18.41 8.01
CA ARG A 20 0.83 18.86 7.72
C ARG A 20 1.76 18.64 8.92
N LYS A 21 1.34 19.03 10.11
CA LYS A 21 2.10 18.79 11.35
C LYS A 21 2.34 17.30 11.61
N THR A 22 1.34 16.47 11.33
CA THR A 22 1.48 15.02 11.47
C THR A 22 2.50 14.44 10.49
N VAL A 23 2.49 14.90 9.24
CA VAL A 23 3.51 14.51 8.24
C VAL A 23 4.91 14.92 8.68
N ASP A 24 5.08 16.16 9.13
CA ASP A 24 6.39 16.66 9.57
C ASP A 24 6.88 15.92 10.82
N PHE A 25 5.97 15.63 11.76
CA PHE A 25 6.28 14.80 12.93
C PHE A 25 6.72 13.39 12.53
N ALA A 26 6.02 12.75 11.59
CA ALA A 26 6.39 11.43 11.10
C ALA A 26 7.77 11.43 10.44
N VAL A 27 8.06 12.43 9.62
CA VAL A 27 9.38 12.59 8.99
C VAL A 27 10.48 12.81 10.04
N ALA A 28 10.26 13.69 11.01
CA ALA A 28 11.23 13.99 12.06
C ALA A 28 11.55 12.77 12.94
N ASN A 29 10.60 11.86 13.11
CA ASN A 29 10.74 10.66 13.94
C ASN A 29 10.96 9.37 13.12
N ASN A 30 11.19 9.48 11.80
CA ASN A 30 11.39 8.35 10.89
C ASN A 30 10.27 7.30 10.97
N LEU A 31 9.01 7.77 10.99
CA LEU A 31 7.81 6.95 11.04
C LEU A 31 7.17 6.84 9.66
N TYR A 32 6.52 5.70 9.40
CA TYR A 32 5.63 5.55 8.27
C TYR A 32 4.29 6.21 8.54
N LEU A 33 3.67 6.74 7.49
CA LEU A 33 2.26 7.15 7.50
C LEU A 33 1.45 6.07 6.79
N HIS A 34 0.50 5.43 7.45
CA HIS A 34 -0.41 4.46 6.82
C HIS A 34 -1.73 5.18 6.53
N ALA A 35 -1.90 5.57 5.26
CA ALA A 35 -2.96 6.47 4.84
C ALA A 35 -4.02 5.76 3.98
N HIS A 36 -5.25 5.73 4.47
CA HIS A 36 -6.46 5.38 3.74
C HIS A 36 -6.93 6.64 3.00
N ALA A 37 -6.44 6.86 1.80
CA ALA A 37 -6.60 8.12 1.10
C ALA A 37 -6.71 7.95 -0.42
N ASP A 38 -7.34 8.90 -1.08
CA ASP A 38 -7.30 9.02 -2.53
C ASP A 38 -5.90 9.43 -3.03
N ASP A 39 -5.65 9.29 -4.31
CA ASP A 39 -4.36 9.60 -4.92
C ASP A 39 -4.00 11.08 -4.85
N VAL A 40 -4.99 11.97 -4.88
CA VAL A 40 -4.77 13.42 -4.76
C VAL A 40 -4.31 13.77 -3.35
N ALA A 41 -4.92 13.17 -2.32
CA ALA A 41 -4.49 13.35 -0.94
C ALA A 41 -3.05 12.85 -0.75
N ILE A 42 -2.70 11.68 -1.26
CA ILE A 42 -1.31 11.18 -1.24
C ILE A 42 -0.35 12.17 -1.92
N GLU A 43 -0.72 12.72 -3.07
CA GLU A 43 0.11 13.73 -3.74
C GLU A 43 0.30 15.00 -2.91
N ILE A 44 -0.74 15.45 -2.20
CA ILE A 44 -0.67 16.61 -1.30
C ILE A 44 0.32 16.34 -0.17
N LEU A 45 0.22 15.19 0.51
CA LEU A 45 1.14 14.82 1.57
C LEU A 45 2.59 14.77 1.09
N MET A 46 2.83 14.13 -0.06
CA MET A 46 4.17 14.00 -0.65
C MET A 46 4.74 15.33 -1.15
N ARG A 47 3.89 16.26 -1.62
CA ARG A 47 4.32 17.62 -1.98
C ARG A 47 4.65 18.46 -0.76
N HIS A 48 3.87 18.30 0.33
CA HIS A 48 4.14 19.00 1.58
C HIS A 48 5.52 18.61 2.14
N ASN A 49 5.82 17.31 2.19
CA ASN A 49 7.11 16.86 2.64
C ASN A 49 7.62 15.66 1.81
N PRO A 50 8.51 15.87 0.84
CA PRO A 50 9.04 14.82 -0.04
C PRO A 50 9.84 13.72 0.68
N LYS A 51 10.16 13.92 1.97
CA LYS A 51 10.83 12.90 2.79
C LYS A 51 9.85 11.95 3.45
N ALA A 52 8.54 12.21 3.40
CA ALA A 52 7.50 11.36 3.96
C ALA A 52 7.60 9.93 3.42
N GLN A 53 7.37 8.96 4.28
CA GLN A 53 7.33 7.53 3.96
C GLN A 53 5.87 7.09 4.11
N ILE A 54 5.21 6.79 3.00
CA ILE A 54 3.76 6.51 3.01
C ILE A 54 3.49 5.07 2.59
N ILE A 55 2.69 4.37 3.39
CA ILE A 55 2.01 3.14 3.04
C ILE A 55 0.59 3.54 2.64
N TRP A 56 0.27 3.35 1.37
CA TRP A 56 -1.01 3.71 0.80
C TRP A 56 -1.99 2.56 0.95
N ALA A 57 -2.87 2.66 1.94
CA ALA A 57 -3.87 1.63 2.19
C ALA A 57 -4.75 1.44 0.95
N HIS A 58 -5.04 0.16 0.66
CA HIS A 58 -5.85 -0.27 -0.49
C HIS A 58 -5.32 0.19 -1.86
N THR A 59 -4.12 0.74 -1.92
CA THR A 59 -3.43 1.21 -3.15
C THR A 59 -4.37 1.95 -4.11
N GLY A 60 -5.06 2.97 -3.58
CA GLY A 60 -5.98 3.81 -4.36
C GLY A 60 -7.30 3.14 -4.76
N PHE A 61 -7.73 2.09 -4.05
CA PHE A 61 -9.03 1.43 -4.23
C PHE A 61 -9.24 0.86 -5.64
N GLY A 62 -10.03 1.53 -6.48
CA GLY A 62 -10.36 1.13 -7.85
C GLY A 62 -9.58 1.86 -8.94
N LEU A 63 -8.53 2.60 -8.61
CA LEU A 63 -7.72 3.28 -9.62
C LEU A 63 -7.09 2.31 -10.62
N SER A 64 -6.87 2.75 -11.86
CA SER A 64 -6.17 1.96 -12.85
C SER A 64 -4.72 1.66 -12.43
N GLY A 65 -4.17 0.55 -12.86
CA GLY A 65 -2.77 0.21 -12.62
C GLY A 65 -1.81 1.23 -13.22
N ASP A 66 -2.16 1.85 -14.34
CA ASP A 66 -1.36 2.93 -14.93
C ASP A 66 -1.24 4.13 -13.98
N ARG A 67 -2.35 4.51 -13.32
CA ARG A 67 -2.31 5.60 -12.32
C ARG A 67 -1.47 5.20 -11.11
N VAL A 68 -1.62 3.98 -10.62
CA VAL A 68 -0.77 3.45 -9.54
C VAL A 68 0.70 3.44 -9.95
N ALA A 69 1.02 2.98 -11.18
CA ALA A 69 2.38 2.98 -11.71
C ALA A 69 2.98 4.39 -11.74
N ALA A 70 2.20 5.38 -12.18
CA ALA A 70 2.63 6.78 -12.22
C ALA A 70 2.94 7.32 -10.81
N MET A 71 2.11 6.98 -9.81
CA MET A 71 2.33 7.35 -8.42
C MET A 71 3.60 6.72 -7.84
N LEU A 72 3.80 5.42 -8.07
CA LEU A 72 4.99 4.70 -7.60
C LEU A 72 6.28 5.19 -8.27
N ALA A 73 6.21 5.55 -9.56
CA ALA A 73 7.34 6.12 -10.29
C ALA A 73 7.72 7.51 -9.76
N LYS A 74 6.72 8.34 -9.46
CA LYS A 74 6.91 9.71 -8.99
C LYS A 74 7.41 9.77 -7.54
N TYR A 75 6.96 8.84 -6.68
CA TYR A 75 7.23 8.88 -5.25
C TYR A 75 7.99 7.64 -4.77
N PRO A 76 9.34 7.70 -4.67
CA PRO A 76 10.17 6.56 -4.27
C PRO A 76 9.87 6.01 -2.86
N LYS A 77 9.26 6.81 -1.98
CA LYS A 77 8.90 6.45 -0.62
C LYS A 77 7.40 6.18 -0.43
N LEU A 78 6.72 5.76 -1.50
CA LEU A 78 5.33 5.34 -1.48
C LEU A 78 5.27 3.83 -1.67
N TRP A 79 4.58 3.10 -0.80
CA TRP A 79 4.27 1.67 -0.91
C TRP A 79 2.78 1.48 -0.99
N GLY A 80 2.32 0.56 -1.84
CA GLY A 80 0.92 0.17 -1.94
C GLY A 80 0.60 -1.00 -1.02
N GLU A 81 -0.38 -0.88 -0.17
CA GLU A 81 -0.94 -1.97 0.62
C GLU A 81 -2.19 -2.51 -0.10
N LEU A 82 -2.39 -3.83 -0.13
CA LEU A 82 -3.27 -4.50 -1.08
C LEU A 82 -4.57 -5.06 -0.49
N SER A 83 -4.87 -4.82 0.79
CA SER A 83 -6.17 -5.21 1.33
C SER A 83 -7.30 -4.45 0.62
N TYR A 84 -8.45 -5.11 0.43
CA TYR A 84 -9.60 -4.56 -0.30
C TYR A 84 -9.29 -3.99 -1.69
N ARG A 85 -8.10 -4.19 -2.24
CA ARG A 85 -7.74 -3.67 -3.55
C ARG A 85 -8.44 -4.46 -4.66
N SER A 86 -9.41 -3.84 -5.30
CA SER A 86 -10.12 -4.41 -6.45
C SER A 86 -9.28 -4.38 -7.74
N GLY A 87 -9.65 -5.20 -8.72
CA GLY A 87 -9.04 -5.19 -10.06
C GLY A 87 -7.70 -5.91 -10.19
N ILE A 88 -7.12 -6.46 -9.12
CA ILE A 88 -5.90 -7.27 -9.18
C ILE A 88 -6.16 -8.56 -9.97
N THR A 89 -7.30 -9.19 -9.73
CA THR A 89 -7.67 -10.44 -10.38
C THR A 89 -8.97 -10.31 -11.14
N GLU A 90 -9.11 -11.13 -12.16
CA GLU A 90 -10.34 -11.40 -12.91
C GLU A 90 -10.94 -12.75 -12.51
N GLY A 91 -11.96 -13.23 -13.23
CA GLY A 91 -12.66 -14.48 -12.95
C GLY A 91 -11.71 -15.65 -12.67
N GLY A 92 -12.04 -16.44 -11.64
CA GLY A 92 -11.25 -17.59 -11.21
C GLY A 92 -9.94 -17.25 -10.49
N GLY A 93 -9.75 -16.00 -10.05
CA GLY A 93 -8.54 -15.57 -9.34
C GLY A 93 -7.32 -15.39 -10.24
N LYS A 94 -7.51 -15.29 -11.55
CA LYS A 94 -6.45 -15.05 -12.51
C LYS A 94 -5.95 -13.61 -12.38
N LEU A 95 -4.63 -13.45 -12.27
CA LEU A 95 -4.00 -12.13 -12.20
C LEU A 95 -4.20 -11.38 -13.52
N THR A 96 -4.71 -10.14 -13.45
CA THR A 96 -4.88 -9.33 -14.65
C THR A 96 -3.53 -9.00 -15.29
N PRO A 97 -3.43 -8.85 -16.63
CA PRO A 97 -2.18 -8.47 -17.29
C PRO A 97 -1.61 -7.15 -16.77
N GLU A 98 -2.47 -6.18 -16.48
CA GLU A 98 -2.12 -4.87 -15.94
C GLU A 98 -1.41 -5.00 -14.59
N TRP A 99 -2.00 -5.72 -13.63
CA TRP A 99 -1.41 -5.92 -12.31
C TRP A 99 -0.20 -6.85 -12.31
N ARG A 100 -0.17 -7.83 -13.22
CA ARG A 100 1.04 -8.63 -13.43
C ARG A 100 2.23 -7.73 -13.80
N ALA A 101 2.06 -6.89 -14.82
CA ALA A 101 3.12 -5.99 -15.27
C ALA A 101 3.54 -5.02 -14.17
N LEU A 102 2.58 -4.52 -13.37
CA LEU A 102 2.84 -3.61 -12.26
C LEU A 102 3.65 -4.29 -11.14
N PHE A 103 3.28 -5.50 -10.73
CA PHE A 103 4.00 -6.27 -9.71
C PHE A 103 5.39 -6.71 -10.17
N GLU A 104 5.56 -7.06 -11.45
CA GLU A 104 6.87 -7.40 -12.00
C GLU A 104 7.79 -6.19 -12.13
N ARG A 105 7.22 -5.00 -12.42
CA ARG A 105 7.96 -3.74 -12.51
C ARG A 105 8.36 -3.17 -11.14
N TYR A 106 7.50 -3.33 -10.12
CA TYR A 106 7.68 -2.75 -8.78
C TYR A 106 7.53 -3.80 -7.67
N PRO A 107 8.27 -4.92 -7.71
CA PRO A 107 8.07 -6.02 -6.76
C PRO A 107 8.39 -5.64 -5.31
N ASP A 108 9.19 -4.59 -5.11
CA ASP A 108 9.62 -4.06 -3.80
C ASP A 108 8.71 -2.97 -3.23
N ARG A 109 7.57 -2.69 -3.91
CA ARG A 109 6.73 -1.55 -3.58
C ARG A 109 5.32 -1.93 -3.10
N PHE A 110 5.03 -3.21 -2.91
CA PHE A 110 3.71 -3.68 -2.46
C PHE A 110 3.79 -4.48 -1.17
N LEU A 111 2.76 -4.33 -0.35
CA LEU A 111 2.57 -5.02 0.92
C LEU A 111 1.23 -5.75 0.90
N LEU A 112 1.18 -6.95 1.48
CA LEU A 112 -0.08 -7.63 1.74
C LEU A 112 -0.59 -7.25 3.12
N GLY A 113 -1.85 -6.87 3.19
CA GLY A 113 -2.60 -6.70 4.42
C GLY A 113 -3.92 -7.46 4.35
N SER A 114 -4.53 -7.70 5.48
CA SER A 114 -5.84 -8.37 5.58
C SER A 114 -6.96 -7.41 5.93
N ASP A 115 -6.62 -6.29 6.53
CA ASP A 115 -7.55 -5.29 7.05
C ASP A 115 -8.68 -5.94 7.87
N THR A 116 -8.27 -6.70 8.87
CA THR A 116 -9.17 -7.49 9.73
C THR A 116 -9.64 -6.67 10.94
N TRP A 117 -10.37 -5.61 10.67
CA TRP A 117 -10.85 -4.65 11.67
C TRP A 117 -12.18 -5.02 12.34
N VAL A 118 -12.94 -5.98 11.75
CA VAL A 118 -14.21 -6.48 12.29
C VAL A 118 -14.23 -8.01 12.39
N PRO A 119 -15.06 -8.61 13.28
CA PRO A 119 -15.14 -10.06 13.47
C PRO A 119 -15.38 -10.85 12.20
N GLU A 120 -16.24 -10.36 11.30
CA GLU A 120 -16.58 -10.99 10.03
C GLU A 120 -15.36 -11.09 9.11
N ARG A 121 -14.49 -10.09 9.16
CA ARG A 121 -13.25 -10.08 8.39
C ARG A 121 -12.22 -11.05 8.97
N TRP A 122 -12.19 -11.22 10.28
CA TRP A 122 -11.39 -12.27 10.92
C TRP A 122 -11.87 -13.67 10.56
N ALA A 123 -13.19 -13.89 10.49
CA ALA A 123 -13.75 -15.17 10.05
C ALA A 123 -13.31 -15.53 8.62
N SER A 124 -13.16 -14.54 7.72
CA SER A 124 -12.75 -14.72 6.34
C SER A 124 -11.23 -14.68 6.12
N TYR A 125 -10.43 -14.54 7.18
CA TYR A 125 -8.97 -14.36 7.05
C TYR A 125 -8.28 -15.48 6.25
N GLY A 126 -8.68 -16.73 6.48
CA GLY A 126 -8.13 -17.88 5.77
C GLY A 126 -8.38 -17.81 4.26
N GLU A 127 -9.58 -17.40 3.85
CA GLU A 127 -9.97 -17.24 2.45
C GLU A 127 -9.21 -16.09 1.78
N ILE A 128 -9.06 -14.96 2.49
CA ILE A 128 -8.28 -13.81 2.01
C ILE A 128 -6.84 -14.23 1.72
N MET A 129 -6.22 -14.94 2.67
CA MET A 129 -4.85 -15.41 2.50
C MET A 129 -4.72 -16.48 1.40
N ALA A 130 -5.71 -17.34 1.23
CA ALA A 130 -5.76 -18.30 0.12
C ALA A 130 -5.85 -17.57 -1.24
N GLY A 131 -6.69 -16.55 -1.34
CA GLY A 131 -6.78 -15.70 -2.53
C GLY A 131 -5.44 -15.04 -2.88
N TYR A 132 -4.72 -14.52 -1.90
CA TYR A 132 -3.39 -13.94 -2.11
C TYR A 132 -2.39 -15.00 -2.62
N ARG A 133 -2.37 -16.18 -2.01
CA ARG A 133 -1.48 -17.27 -2.48
C ARG A 133 -1.79 -17.67 -3.93
N ALA A 134 -3.07 -17.71 -4.29
CA ALA A 134 -3.51 -18.11 -5.64
C ALA A 134 -2.98 -17.16 -6.72
N TRP A 135 -3.07 -15.85 -6.56
CA TRP A 135 -2.54 -14.94 -7.57
C TRP A 135 -1.02 -14.71 -7.44
N LEU A 136 -0.44 -14.74 -6.23
CA LEU A 136 1.02 -14.68 -6.05
C LEU A 136 1.74 -15.81 -6.76
N SER A 137 1.15 -17.04 -6.80
CA SER A 137 1.73 -18.18 -7.50
C SER A 137 1.87 -18.00 -9.01
N GLN A 138 1.22 -16.98 -9.56
CA GLN A 138 1.26 -16.64 -10.98
C GLN A 138 2.40 -15.66 -11.32
N LEU A 139 3.11 -15.14 -10.31
CA LEU A 139 4.25 -14.23 -10.46
C LEU A 139 5.58 -15.00 -10.43
N PRO A 140 6.67 -14.41 -10.96
CA PRO A 140 8.01 -14.93 -10.72
C PRO A 140 8.27 -15.13 -9.22
N PRO A 141 8.88 -16.25 -8.79
CA PRO A 141 9.01 -16.60 -7.36
C PRO A 141 9.65 -15.50 -6.50
N LYS A 142 10.63 -14.77 -7.04
CA LYS A 142 11.29 -13.67 -6.34
C LYS A 142 10.32 -12.52 -6.09
N ALA A 143 9.55 -12.09 -7.07
CA ALA A 143 8.56 -11.03 -6.95
C ALA A 143 7.45 -11.44 -5.98
N ALA A 144 6.93 -12.65 -6.10
CA ALA A 144 5.93 -13.21 -5.19
C ALA A 144 6.42 -13.19 -3.73
N ALA A 145 7.64 -13.64 -3.45
CA ALA A 145 8.20 -13.65 -2.10
C ALA A 145 8.42 -12.24 -1.54
N GLN A 146 8.85 -11.28 -2.38
CA GLN A 146 8.99 -9.89 -1.98
C GLN A 146 7.64 -9.30 -1.55
N ILE A 147 6.61 -9.42 -2.37
CA ILE A 147 5.27 -8.89 -2.10
C ILE A 147 4.63 -9.61 -0.91
N ALA A 148 4.77 -10.94 -0.84
CA ALA A 148 4.14 -11.75 0.22
C ALA A 148 4.63 -11.39 1.63
N HIS A 149 5.92 -11.12 1.80
CA HIS A 149 6.50 -10.86 3.12
C HIS A 149 7.82 -10.07 3.12
N GLY A 150 8.60 -10.15 2.02
CA GLY A 150 9.95 -9.58 1.98
C GLY A 150 9.96 -8.08 2.20
N ASN A 151 9.02 -7.36 1.56
CA ASN A 151 8.91 -5.91 1.69
C ASN A 151 8.51 -5.49 3.11
N ALA A 152 7.53 -6.17 3.72
CA ALA A 152 7.15 -5.88 5.10
C ALA A 152 8.32 -6.11 6.06
N ARG A 153 9.06 -7.22 5.88
CA ARG A 153 10.28 -7.48 6.67
C ARG A 153 11.32 -6.38 6.51
N ALA A 154 11.56 -5.91 5.29
CA ALA A 154 12.53 -4.85 5.02
C ALA A 154 12.12 -3.49 5.64
N LEU A 155 10.83 -3.15 5.56
CA LEU A 155 10.30 -1.88 6.09
C LEU A 155 10.26 -1.87 7.63
N PHE A 156 9.89 -2.99 8.24
CA PHE A 156 9.67 -3.10 9.69
C PHE A 156 10.77 -3.83 10.45
N ALA A 157 11.86 -4.24 9.78
CA ALA A 157 13.04 -4.78 10.46
C ALA A 157 13.55 -3.79 11.52
N ASP A 158 14.13 -4.33 12.58
CA ASP A 158 14.74 -3.50 13.61
C ASP A 158 15.87 -2.66 13.01
N ARG A 159 15.61 -1.37 12.89
CA ARG A 159 16.64 -0.36 12.63
C ARG A 159 17.32 -0.10 13.97
N ARG A 160 18.39 -0.84 14.23
CA ARG A 160 19.30 -0.58 15.34
C ARG A 160 20.09 0.70 15.09
#